data_b2574224901265708dff06a91d31c441
#
_entry.id   b2574224901265708dff06a91d31c441
#
_cell.length_a   1.000
_cell.length_b   1.000
_cell.length_c   1.000
_cell.angle_alpha   90.00
_cell.angle_beta   90.00
_cell.angle_gamma   90.00
#
_symmetry.space_group_name_H-M   'P 1'
#
loop_
_entity.id
_entity.type
_entity.pdbx_description
1 polymer ?
#
loop_
_entity_poly.entity_id
_entity_poly.type
_entity_poly.pdbx_seq_one_letter_code
_entity_poly.pdbx_strand_id
1 'polypeptide(L)'
;THYKHLFLWDRTHQKIVGAYRMGETDKILARYGVKGLYNGEYFSFSPAALRVLDRSLEMGRAFIVPEYQKRPLALGFIWEGIGRNHHYRYLFGTVSISRDYTNLSRALIVSYLKAHEMEPVLVSEVRAYNPPRKADLKRSESCILPLGLADAQGLSQLVADIEEDGKGIPVLLRQYLKLNGKILSFSVDKHFGDVLDCLILVDIFKTPERSIKRYLGKDAYEQLLPYMQREKEEEKAAE
;
A
#
# COMPACT_ATOMS: atom_id res chain seq x y z
N THR A 1 17.00 -8.95 -13.70
CA THR A 1 15.70 -8.63 -13.07
C THR A 1 15.20 -7.31 -13.62
N HIS A 2 13.89 -7.20 -13.85
CA HIS A 2 13.25 -5.99 -14.39
C HIS A 2 12.81 -5.00 -13.28
N TYR A 3 13.04 -5.33 -12.01
CA TYR A 3 12.82 -4.44 -10.87
C TYR A 3 14.05 -3.63 -10.53
N LYS A 4 13.84 -2.39 -10.11
CA LYS A 4 14.84 -1.50 -9.52
C LYS A 4 14.82 -1.64 -8.00
N HIS A 5 15.96 -1.41 -7.37
CA HIS A 5 16.08 -1.44 -5.91
C HIS A 5 16.56 -0.07 -5.42
N LEU A 6 15.78 0.52 -4.53
CA LEU A 6 16.12 1.73 -3.81
C LEU A 6 16.71 1.32 -2.45
N PHE A 7 17.89 1.83 -2.12
CA PHE A 7 18.55 1.55 -0.86
C PHE A 7 18.71 2.82 -0.03
N LEU A 8 18.49 2.70 1.28
CA LEU A 8 18.88 3.69 2.27
C LEU A 8 20.25 3.29 2.82
N TRP A 9 21.26 4.14 2.56
CA TRP A 9 22.64 3.90 2.96
C TRP A 9 23.03 4.78 4.13
N ASP A 10 23.50 4.19 5.23
CA ASP A 10 24.11 4.92 6.32
C ASP A 10 25.59 5.13 6.03
N ARG A 11 25.97 6.39 5.78
CA ARG A 11 27.36 6.76 5.46
C ARG A 11 28.31 6.59 6.64
N THR A 12 27.82 6.78 7.87
CA THR A 12 28.62 6.69 9.07
C THR A 12 28.99 5.25 9.38
N HIS A 13 28.00 4.35 9.30
CA HIS A 13 28.19 2.93 9.62
C HIS A 13 28.47 2.06 8.39
N GLN A 14 28.55 2.66 7.19
CA GLN A 14 28.88 1.98 5.93
C GLN A 14 27.98 0.75 5.67
N LYS A 15 26.67 0.87 5.89
CA LYS A 15 25.71 -0.25 5.73
C LYS A 15 24.39 0.17 5.10
N ILE A 16 23.72 -0.79 4.46
CA ILE A 16 22.32 -0.64 4.02
C ILE A 16 21.42 -0.76 5.24
N VAL A 17 20.57 0.24 5.47
CA VAL A 17 19.66 0.30 6.62
C VAL A 17 18.20 0.21 6.24
N GLY A 18 17.90 0.22 4.96
CA GLY A 18 16.57 0.01 4.41
C GLY A 18 16.60 -0.18 2.92
N ALA A 19 15.55 -0.76 2.37
CA ALA A 19 15.37 -0.88 0.93
C ALA A 19 13.90 -0.93 0.54
N TYR A 20 13.67 -0.66 -0.75
CA TYR A 20 12.40 -0.85 -1.44
C TYR A 20 12.65 -1.40 -2.84
N ARG A 21 11.82 -2.33 -3.30
CA ARG A 21 11.82 -2.82 -4.67
C ARG A 21 10.73 -2.09 -5.45
N MET A 22 11.04 -1.61 -6.64
CA MET A 22 10.14 -0.85 -7.52
C MET A 22 10.10 -1.47 -8.91
N GLY A 23 8.91 -1.69 -9.44
CA GLY A 23 8.67 -2.15 -10.80
C GLY A 23 7.94 -1.07 -11.61
N GLU A 24 8.50 -0.66 -12.74
CA GLU A 24 7.84 0.25 -13.70
C GLU A 24 6.84 -0.58 -14.50
N THR A 25 5.56 -0.49 -14.16
CA THR A 25 4.53 -1.42 -14.66
C THR A 25 4.29 -1.34 -16.15
N ASP A 26 4.34 -0.16 -16.75
CA ASP A 26 4.30 0.05 -18.19
C ASP A 26 5.35 -0.81 -18.93
N LYS A 27 6.59 -0.78 -18.45
CA LYS A 27 7.71 -1.54 -19.03
C LYS A 27 7.57 -3.05 -18.76
N ILE A 28 7.09 -3.41 -17.57
CA ILE A 28 6.89 -4.81 -17.20
C ILE A 28 5.75 -5.42 -18.02
N LEU A 29 4.61 -4.73 -18.10
CA LEU A 29 3.44 -5.20 -18.84
C LEU A 29 3.72 -5.31 -20.33
N ALA A 30 4.42 -4.33 -20.94
CA ALA A 30 4.79 -4.34 -22.34
C ALA A 30 5.72 -5.53 -22.70
N ARG A 31 6.63 -5.92 -21.81
CA ARG A 31 7.64 -6.94 -22.11
C ARG A 31 7.27 -8.33 -21.62
N TYR A 32 6.60 -8.45 -20.48
CA TYR A 32 6.39 -9.73 -19.79
C TYR A 32 4.91 -10.02 -19.52
N GLY A 33 4.00 -9.05 -19.80
CA GLY A 33 2.60 -9.13 -19.42
C GLY A 33 2.41 -9.15 -17.91
N VAL A 34 1.22 -9.53 -17.48
CA VAL A 34 0.85 -9.62 -16.04
C VAL A 34 1.75 -10.58 -15.26
N LYS A 35 2.26 -11.64 -15.90
CA LYS A 35 3.19 -12.59 -15.27
C LYS A 35 4.53 -11.98 -14.88
N GLY A 36 4.88 -10.82 -15.41
CA GLY A 36 6.06 -10.06 -15.00
C GLY A 36 5.86 -9.29 -13.67
N LEU A 37 4.62 -9.07 -13.25
CA LEU A 37 4.30 -8.42 -11.98
C LEU A 37 4.38 -9.44 -10.84
N TYR A 38 5.00 -9.06 -9.73
CA TYR A 38 5.02 -9.86 -8.51
C TYR A 38 3.59 -10.12 -8.00
N ASN A 39 2.76 -9.08 -7.97
CA ASN A 39 1.37 -9.21 -7.56
C ASN A 39 0.52 -10.01 -8.55
N GLY A 40 0.98 -10.21 -9.79
CA GLY A 40 0.35 -11.10 -10.78
C GLY A 40 0.37 -12.58 -10.40
N GLU A 41 1.22 -12.98 -9.44
CA GLU A 41 1.23 -14.33 -8.87
C GLU A 41 0.08 -14.57 -7.86
N TYR A 42 -0.47 -13.48 -7.28
CA TYR A 42 -1.46 -13.53 -6.21
C TYR A 42 -2.83 -13.03 -6.62
N PHE A 43 -2.88 -12.19 -7.67
CA PHE A 43 -4.11 -11.52 -8.11
C PHE A 43 -4.26 -11.57 -9.62
N SER A 44 -5.50 -11.75 -10.08
CA SER A 44 -5.90 -11.48 -11.45
C SER A 44 -6.42 -10.06 -11.58
N PHE A 45 -6.11 -9.42 -12.71
CA PHE A 45 -6.47 -8.05 -13.03
C PHE A 45 -7.30 -8.03 -14.30
N SER A 46 -8.43 -7.32 -14.29
CA SER A 46 -9.21 -7.07 -15.50
C SER A 46 -8.48 -6.09 -16.44
N PRO A 47 -8.92 -5.96 -17.69
CA PRO A 47 -8.40 -4.93 -18.61
C PRO A 47 -8.56 -3.50 -18.04
N ALA A 48 -9.62 -3.24 -17.27
CA ALA A 48 -9.84 -1.95 -16.63
C ALA A 48 -8.78 -1.66 -15.54
N ALA A 49 -8.51 -2.64 -14.67
CA ALA A 49 -7.44 -2.53 -13.67
C ALA A 49 -6.07 -2.38 -14.31
N LEU A 50 -5.79 -3.13 -15.39
CA LEU A 50 -4.50 -3.04 -16.09
C LEU A 50 -4.24 -1.65 -16.70
N ARG A 51 -5.27 -0.95 -17.18
CA ARG A 51 -5.12 0.44 -17.68
C ARG A 51 -4.68 1.40 -16.58
N VAL A 52 -5.13 1.22 -15.34
CA VAL A 52 -4.68 2.00 -14.19
C VAL A 52 -3.25 1.60 -13.80
N LEU A 53 -2.99 0.28 -13.75
CA LEU A 53 -1.69 -0.25 -13.38
C LEU A 53 -0.59 0.09 -14.38
N ASP A 54 -0.90 0.31 -15.66
CA ASP A 54 0.05 0.75 -16.68
C ASP A 54 0.70 2.11 -16.37
N ARG A 55 0.07 2.90 -15.49
CA ARG A 55 0.59 4.20 -15.01
C ARG A 55 1.12 4.11 -13.57
N SER A 56 1.61 2.96 -13.14
CA SER A 56 1.93 2.66 -11.74
C SER A 56 3.39 2.27 -11.53
N LEU A 57 3.83 2.42 -10.28
CA LEU A 57 4.98 1.69 -9.74
C LEU A 57 4.49 0.55 -8.88
N GLU A 58 4.91 -0.68 -9.19
CA GLU A 58 4.72 -1.81 -8.31
C GLU A 58 5.75 -1.79 -7.18
N MET A 59 5.27 -1.70 -5.95
CA MET A 59 6.07 -1.54 -4.75
C MET A 59 6.14 -2.84 -3.95
N GLY A 60 7.32 -3.19 -3.44
CA GLY A 60 7.45 -4.41 -2.64
C GLY A 60 8.78 -4.56 -1.95
N ARG A 61 8.91 -5.62 -1.17
CA ARG A 61 10.15 -5.96 -0.46
C ARG A 61 10.71 -4.80 0.38
N ALA A 62 9.81 -4.06 1.04
CA ALA A 62 10.17 -2.96 1.93
C ALA A 62 10.77 -3.49 3.23
N PHE A 63 11.87 -2.94 3.65
CA PHE A 63 12.38 -3.14 5.00
C PHE A 63 13.16 -1.94 5.51
N ILE A 64 13.17 -1.79 6.82
CA ILE A 64 14.10 -0.95 7.60
C ILE A 64 14.68 -1.87 8.67
N VAL A 65 16.01 -1.87 8.84
CA VAL A 65 16.66 -2.67 9.88
C VAL A 65 16.20 -2.24 11.28
N PRO A 66 16.07 -3.16 12.25
CA PRO A 66 15.42 -2.90 13.55
C PRO A 66 15.94 -1.66 14.28
N GLU A 67 17.23 -1.42 14.26
CA GLU A 67 17.89 -0.29 14.96
C GLU A 67 17.47 1.08 14.40
N TYR A 68 16.93 1.11 13.15
CA TYR A 68 16.48 2.32 12.46
C TYR A 68 14.94 2.46 12.40
N GLN A 69 14.19 1.43 12.80
CA GLN A 69 12.71 1.46 12.76
C GLN A 69 12.12 2.51 13.71
N LYS A 70 12.77 2.77 14.84
CA LYS A 70 12.36 3.80 15.80
C LYS A 70 12.72 5.23 15.36
N ARG A 71 13.47 5.39 14.26
CA ARG A 71 13.86 6.69 13.71
C ARG A 71 12.83 7.14 12.66
N PRO A 72 12.03 8.17 12.92
CA PRO A 72 10.94 8.59 12.02
C PRO A 72 11.39 8.95 10.59
N LEU A 73 12.66 9.36 10.46
CA LEU A 73 13.22 9.82 9.19
C LEU A 73 13.59 8.69 8.22
N ALA A 74 13.88 7.47 8.70
CA ALA A 74 14.36 6.39 7.83
C ALA A 74 13.36 6.04 6.72
N LEU A 75 12.09 5.84 7.07
CA LEU A 75 11.04 5.59 6.09
C LEU A 75 10.80 6.81 5.19
N GLY A 76 10.88 8.02 5.76
CA GLY A 76 10.73 9.27 5.01
C GLY A 76 11.75 9.42 3.90
N PHE A 77 13.03 9.15 4.15
CA PHE A 77 14.08 9.21 3.12
C PHE A 77 13.88 8.18 2.00
N ILE A 78 13.42 6.96 2.34
CA ILE A 78 13.09 5.98 1.30
C ILE A 78 11.93 6.49 0.42
N TRP A 79 10.90 7.06 1.02
CA TRP A 79 9.74 7.56 0.29
C TRP A 79 10.06 8.80 -0.53
N GLU A 80 10.95 9.68 -0.06
CA GLU A 80 11.49 10.78 -0.86
C GLU A 80 12.20 10.25 -2.11
N GLY A 81 12.99 9.17 -1.97
CA GLY A 81 13.60 8.49 -3.12
C GLY A 81 12.57 7.92 -4.11
N ILE A 82 11.42 7.41 -3.63
CA ILE A 82 10.30 6.96 -4.48
C ILE A 82 9.70 8.15 -5.21
N GLY A 83 9.53 9.30 -4.55
CA GLY A 83 8.97 10.51 -5.11
C GLY A 83 9.72 11.07 -6.33
N ARG A 84 11.00 10.73 -6.48
CA ARG A 84 11.79 11.08 -7.68
C ARG A 84 11.32 10.38 -8.95
N ASN A 85 10.43 9.40 -8.85
CA ASN A 85 9.76 8.76 -10.00
C ASN A 85 8.37 9.40 -10.24
N HIS A 86 8.30 10.71 -10.24
CA HIS A 86 7.10 11.56 -10.28
C HIS A 86 6.23 11.43 -11.54
N HIS A 87 6.70 10.74 -12.57
CA HIS A 87 5.92 10.48 -13.79
C HIS A 87 4.90 9.34 -13.64
N TYR A 88 4.93 8.59 -12.54
CA TYR A 88 3.92 7.58 -12.23
C TYR A 88 2.87 8.14 -11.28
N ARG A 89 1.60 8.06 -11.71
CA ARG A 89 0.46 8.54 -10.92
C ARG A 89 0.16 7.62 -9.74
N TYR A 90 0.32 6.31 -9.92
CA TYR A 90 -0.10 5.34 -8.92
C TYR A 90 1.09 4.57 -8.32
N LEU A 91 0.96 4.27 -7.03
CA LEU A 91 1.80 3.30 -6.34
C LEU A 91 0.91 2.14 -5.91
N PHE A 92 1.27 0.91 -6.18
CA PHE A 92 0.51 -0.24 -5.72
C PHE A 92 1.41 -1.38 -5.25
N GLY A 93 0.88 -2.24 -4.39
CA GLY A 93 1.59 -3.41 -3.91
C GLY A 93 0.90 -4.02 -2.71
N THR A 94 1.40 -5.16 -2.25
CA THR A 94 0.87 -5.83 -1.07
C THR A 94 1.49 -5.31 0.22
N VAL A 95 0.64 -5.15 1.24
CA VAL A 95 1.03 -4.95 2.63
C VAL A 95 0.51 -6.12 3.45
N SER A 96 1.43 -6.85 4.07
CA SER A 96 1.10 -8.06 4.82
C SER A 96 0.67 -7.74 6.26
N ILE A 97 -0.39 -8.40 6.71
CA ILE A 97 -0.78 -8.50 8.12
C ILE A 97 -0.25 -9.82 8.63
N SER A 98 0.76 -9.78 9.49
CA SER A 98 1.45 -10.96 10.03
C SER A 98 0.49 -11.90 10.78
N ARG A 99 0.85 -13.17 10.82
CA ARG A 99 0.19 -14.14 11.71
C ARG A 99 0.48 -13.92 13.19
N ASP A 100 1.47 -13.11 13.52
CA ASP A 100 1.79 -12.72 14.89
C ASP A 100 0.69 -11.83 15.53
N TYR A 101 -0.23 -11.29 14.72
CA TYR A 101 -1.45 -10.69 15.23
C TYR A 101 -2.46 -11.76 15.62
N THR A 102 -3.18 -11.52 16.72
CA THR A 102 -4.30 -12.37 17.10
C THR A 102 -5.35 -12.45 15.98
N ASN A 103 -6.12 -13.53 15.96
CA ASN A 103 -7.21 -13.66 14.99
C ASN A 103 -8.23 -12.52 15.09
N LEU A 104 -8.45 -12.01 16.32
CA LEU A 104 -9.34 -10.88 16.56
C LEU A 104 -8.79 -9.61 15.93
N SER A 105 -7.53 -9.26 16.18
CA SER A 105 -6.89 -8.09 15.58
C SER A 105 -6.88 -8.13 14.06
N ARG A 106 -6.53 -9.28 13.46
CA ARG A 106 -6.58 -9.48 12.01
C ARG A 106 -7.98 -9.27 11.45
N ALA A 107 -8.97 -9.82 12.13
CA ALA A 107 -10.37 -9.69 11.78
C ALA A 107 -10.83 -8.22 11.84
N LEU A 108 -10.48 -7.49 12.91
CA LEU A 108 -10.78 -6.07 13.08
C LEU A 108 -10.14 -5.21 11.98
N ILE A 109 -8.86 -5.44 11.67
CA ILE A 109 -8.16 -4.70 10.61
C ILE A 109 -8.87 -4.91 9.27
N VAL A 110 -9.15 -6.16 8.88
CA VAL A 110 -9.80 -6.47 7.60
C VAL A 110 -11.19 -5.85 7.51
N SER A 111 -11.98 -5.92 8.58
CA SER A 111 -13.34 -5.38 8.56
C SER A 111 -13.35 -3.86 8.46
N TYR A 112 -12.46 -3.18 9.18
CA TYR A 112 -12.28 -1.74 9.05
C TYR A 112 -11.90 -1.36 7.61
N LEU A 113 -10.89 -2.02 7.05
CA LEU A 113 -10.44 -1.75 5.69
C LEU A 113 -11.55 -1.98 4.66
N LYS A 114 -12.34 -3.02 4.83
CA LYS A 114 -13.49 -3.28 3.96
C LYS A 114 -14.60 -2.25 4.08
N ALA A 115 -14.85 -1.75 5.28
CA ALA A 115 -15.91 -0.78 5.52
C ALA A 115 -15.55 0.63 5.05
N HIS A 116 -14.25 1.02 5.13
CA HIS A 116 -13.85 2.42 4.97
C HIS A 116 -12.82 2.68 3.88
N GLU A 117 -12.03 1.67 3.50
CA GLU A 117 -10.84 1.89 2.68
C GLU A 117 -10.81 1.09 1.37
N MET A 118 -11.93 0.49 0.96
CA MET A 118 -11.98 -0.16 -0.36
C MET A 118 -11.99 0.87 -1.48
N GLU A 119 -11.29 0.57 -2.58
CA GLU A 119 -11.37 1.36 -3.81
C GLU A 119 -12.69 1.04 -4.54
N PRO A 120 -13.61 2.02 -4.68
CA PRO A 120 -14.98 1.69 -5.09
C PRO A 120 -15.09 1.21 -6.55
N VAL A 121 -14.23 1.68 -7.44
CA VAL A 121 -14.28 1.37 -8.88
C VAL A 121 -13.51 0.09 -9.21
N LEU A 122 -12.31 -0.07 -8.64
CA LEU A 122 -11.40 -1.15 -9.00
C LEU A 122 -11.55 -2.41 -8.15
N VAL A 123 -12.31 -2.37 -7.06
CA VAL A 123 -12.50 -3.54 -6.17
C VAL A 123 -13.11 -4.74 -6.90
N SER A 124 -14.00 -4.53 -7.86
CA SER A 124 -14.59 -5.60 -8.68
C SER A 124 -13.65 -6.11 -9.78
N GLU A 125 -12.62 -5.33 -10.11
CA GLU A 125 -11.71 -5.53 -11.24
C GLU A 125 -10.44 -6.32 -10.85
N VAL A 126 -10.26 -6.60 -9.54
CA VAL A 126 -9.10 -7.31 -9.00
C VAL A 126 -9.57 -8.48 -8.14
N ARG A 127 -9.13 -9.69 -8.50
CA ARG A 127 -9.53 -10.91 -7.78
C ARG A 127 -8.30 -11.65 -7.26
N ALA A 128 -8.30 -11.96 -5.96
CA ALA A 128 -7.28 -12.80 -5.37
C ALA A 128 -7.42 -14.27 -5.81
N TYR A 129 -6.32 -14.95 -6.07
CA TYR A 129 -6.32 -16.40 -6.31
C TYR A 129 -6.58 -17.19 -5.03
N ASN A 130 -6.14 -16.68 -3.88
CA ASN A 130 -6.36 -17.29 -2.57
C ASN A 130 -7.08 -16.28 -1.64
N PRO A 131 -8.38 -16.00 -1.84
CA PRO A 131 -9.09 -15.07 -0.98
C PRO A 131 -9.20 -15.62 0.45
N PRO A 132 -9.22 -14.76 1.48
CA PRO A 132 -9.47 -15.19 2.86
C PRO A 132 -10.85 -15.84 2.99
N ARG A 133 -10.98 -16.81 3.90
CA ARG A 133 -12.23 -17.56 4.07
C ARG A 133 -13.37 -16.64 4.51
N LYS A 134 -14.55 -16.79 3.89
CA LYS A 134 -15.73 -16.00 4.21
C LYS A 134 -16.15 -16.11 5.69
N ALA A 135 -15.93 -17.27 6.31
CA ALA A 135 -16.25 -17.48 7.74
C ALA A 135 -15.40 -16.60 8.67
N ASP A 136 -14.11 -16.44 8.34
CA ASP A 136 -13.19 -15.61 9.14
C ASP A 136 -13.55 -14.11 9.00
N LEU A 137 -14.14 -13.72 7.86
CA LEU A 137 -14.54 -12.35 7.57
C LEU A 137 -15.92 -11.99 8.15
N LYS A 138 -16.91 -12.88 8.07
CA LYS A 138 -18.27 -12.61 8.60
C LYS A 138 -18.29 -12.40 10.11
N ARG A 139 -17.45 -13.14 10.85
CA ARG A 139 -17.35 -13.01 12.30
C ARG A 139 -16.82 -11.64 12.73
N SER A 140 -16.07 -10.99 11.87
CA SER A 140 -15.46 -9.69 12.14
C SER A 140 -16.36 -8.52 11.74
N GLU A 141 -17.16 -8.64 10.70
CA GLU A 141 -18.08 -7.58 10.23
C GLU A 141 -19.11 -7.23 11.31
N SER A 142 -19.62 -8.24 12.06
CA SER A 142 -20.55 -8.01 13.16
C SER A 142 -19.92 -7.34 14.40
N CYS A 143 -18.61 -7.36 14.54
CA CYS A 143 -17.91 -6.76 15.67
C CYS A 143 -17.54 -5.29 15.49
N ILE A 144 -17.41 -4.81 14.25
CA ILE A 144 -16.90 -3.43 13.98
C ILE A 144 -18.02 -2.41 13.85
N LEU A 145 -19.14 -2.76 13.24
CA LEU A 145 -20.27 -1.85 13.07
C LEU A 145 -20.71 -1.14 14.37
N PRO A 146 -20.67 -1.82 15.56
CA PRO A 146 -21.00 -1.17 16.83
C PRO A 146 -19.91 -0.27 17.41
N LEU A 147 -18.64 -0.37 16.95
CA LEU A 147 -17.49 0.27 17.61
C LEU A 147 -17.29 1.73 17.23
N GLY A 148 -17.98 2.25 16.19
CA GLY A 148 -17.92 3.65 15.81
C GLY A 148 -16.49 4.15 15.50
N LEU A 149 -15.61 3.29 15.00
CA LEU A 149 -14.23 3.64 14.69
C LEU A 149 -14.19 4.63 13.53
N ALA A 150 -13.86 5.87 13.85
CA ALA A 150 -13.90 6.97 12.91
C ALA A 150 -12.68 6.99 11.95
N ASP A 151 -11.54 6.44 12.38
CA ASP A 151 -10.29 6.52 11.62
C ASP A 151 -9.31 5.37 11.91
N ALA A 152 -8.27 5.28 11.10
CA ALA A 152 -7.22 4.28 11.22
C ALA A 152 -6.39 4.42 12.52
N GLN A 153 -6.41 5.59 13.18
CA GLN A 153 -5.71 5.79 14.45
C GLN A 153 -6.47 5.12 15.59
N GLY A 154 -7.78 5.29 15.65
CA GLY A 154 -8.65 4.60 16.60
C GLY A 154 -8.56 3.08 16.44
N LEU A 155 -8.58 2.59 15.20
CA LEU A 155 -8.33 1.18 14.93
C LEU A 155 -6.96 0.72 15.46
N SER A 156 -5.90 1.50 15.21
CA SER A 156 -4.55 1.16 15.65
C SER A 156 -4.42 1.10 17.16
N GLN A 157 -5.11 2.00 17.88
CA GLN A 157 -5.16 1.96 19.34
C GLN A 157 -5.90 0.72 19.84
N LEU A 158 -7.06 0.42 19.28
CA LEU A 158 -7.84 -0.77 19.67
C LEU A 158 -7.05 -2.06 19.43
N VAL A 159 -6.33 -2.16 18.31
CA VAL A 159 -5.45 -3.31 18.06
C VAL A 159 -4.32 -3.37 19.07
N ALA A 160 -3.72 -2.23 19.44
CA ALA A 160 -2.65 -2.18 20.43
C ALA A 160 -3.15 -2.60 21.84
N ASP A 161 -4.40 -2.32 22.17
CA ASP A 161 -5.02 -2.74 23.45
C ASP A 161 -5.32 -4.25 23.51
N ILE A 162 -5.43 -4.91 22.33
CA ILE A 162 -5.68 -6.36 22.21
C ILE A 162 -4.37 -7.16 22.17
N GLU A 163 -3.33 -6.61 21.52
CA GLU A 163 -2.06 -7.31 21.34
C GLU A 163 -1.18 -7.21 22.58
N GLU A 164 -0.64 -8.33 23.05
CA GLU A 164 0.18 -8.40 24.27
C GLU A 164 1.43 -7.51 24.22
N ASP A 165 1.99 -7.32 23.03
CA ASP A 165 3.16 -6.45 22.81
C ASP A 165 2.79 -4.99 22.54
N GLY A 166 1.50 -4.65 22.60
CA GLY A 166 1.00 -3.30 22.37
C GLY A 166 1.15 -2.79 20.95
N LYS A 167 1.40 -3.66 19.96
CA LYS A 167 1.51 -3.24 18.57
C LYS A 167 0.16 -2.84 18.00
N GLY A 168 0.11 -1.68 17.34
CA GLY A 168 -1.06 -1.28 16.56
C GLY A 168 -1.09 -1.95 15.16
N ILE A 169 -1.87 -1.40 14.24
CA ILE A 169 -1.89 -1.89 12.85
C ILE A 169 -0.51 -1.80 12.19
N PRO A 170 -0.21 -2.63 11.16
CA PRO A 170 1.09 -2.62 10.49
C PRO A 170 1.53 -1.21 10.08
N VAL A 171 2.78 -0.86 10.39
CA VAL A 171 3.29 0.51 10.18
C VAL A 171 3.14 0.96 8.73
N LEU A 172 3.49 0.10 7.76
CA LEU A 172 3.36 0.44 6.34
C LEU A 172 1.90 0.64 5.94
N LEU A 173 0.97 -0.20 6.40
CA LEU A 173 -0.46 -0.04 6.15
C LEU A 173 -0.93 1.34 6.62
N ARG A 174 -0.61 1.69 7.87
CA ARG A 174 -0.94 3.01 8.44
C ARG A 174 -0.37 4.18 7.63
N GLN A 175 0.83 4.04 7.12
CA GLN A 175 1.44 5.08 6.30
C GLN A 175 0.76 5.21 4.93
N TYR A 176 0.43 4.10 4.27
CA TYR A 176 -0.29 4.14 3.01
C TYR A 176 -1.71 4.73 3.17
N LEU A 177 -2.43 4.41 4.25
CA LEU A 177 -3.73 5.03 4.54
C LEU A 177 -3.62 6.56 4.72
N LYS A 178 -2.53 7.08 5.31
CA LYS A 178 -2.25 8.53 5.37
C LYS A 178 -2.00 9.18 4.01
N LEU A 179 -1.64 8.41 3.01
CA LEU A 179 -1.52 8.84 1.62
C LEU A 179 -2.83 8.66 0.83
N ASN A 180 -3.94 8.41 1.52
CA ASN A 180 -5.23 8.07 0.91
C ASN A 180 -5.18 6.77 0.11
N GLY A 181 -4.34 5.81 0.53
CA GLY A 181 -4.27 4.49 -0.08
C GLY A 181 -5.57 3.72 0.09
N LYS A 182 -6.03 3.07 -0.99
CA LYS A 182 -7.26 2.28 -1.02
C LYS A 182 -6.97 0.82 -1.30
N ILE A 183 -7.75 -0.06 -0.70
CA ILE A 183 -7.60 -1.51 -0.83
C ILE A 183 -8.32 -1.99 -2.09
N LEU A 184 -7.62 -2.77 -2.90
CA LEU A 184 -8.18 -3.41 -4.09
C LEU A 184 -8.69 -4.81 -3.78
N SER A 185 -7.93 -5.59 -3.00
CA SER A 185 -8.27 -6.99 -2.72
C SER A 185 -7.47 -7.53 -1.53
N PHE A 186 -7.86 -8.71 -1.03
CA PHE A 186 -7.14 -9.44 0.02
C PHE A 186 -6.80 -10.85 -0.47
N SER A 187 -5.58 -11.32 -0.20
CA SER A 187 -5.10 -12.66 -0.51
C SER A 187 -4.42 -13.29 0.69
N VAL A 188 -4.46 -14.61 0.80
CA VAL A 188 -3.64 -15.36 1.77
C VAL A 188 -2.41 -15.88 1.05
N ASP A 189 -1.22 -15.44 1.46
CA ASP A 189 0.05 -15.96 0.92
C ASP A 189 0.45 -17.23 1.68
N LYS A 190 0.17 -18.38 1.06
CA LYS A 190 0.50 -19.70 1.60
C LYS A 190 1.99 -20.01 1.60
N HIS A 191 2.76 -19.33 0.74
CA HIS A 191 4.21 -19.53 0.63
C HIS A 191 4.98 -18.69 1.66
N PHE A 192 4.31 -17.69 2.26
CA PHE A 192 4.89 -16.83 3.28
C PHE A 192 4.14 -16.94 4.62
N GLY A 193 3.93 -18.18 5.09
CA GLY A 193 3.35 -18.45 6.41
C GLY A 193 1.88 -18.08 6.55
N ASP A 194 1.07 -18.16 5.51
CA ASP A 194 -0.36 -17.80 5.49
C ASP A 194 -0.64 -16.36 6.00
N VAL A 195 0.27 -15.44 5.73
CA VAL A 195 0.01 -14.03 6.03
C VAL A 195 -1.16 -13.52 5.18
N LEU A 196 -1.86 -12.55 5.70
CA LEU A 196 -2.94 -11.90 4.97
C LEU A 196 -2.38 -10.66 4.26
N ASP A 197 -2.34 -10.71 2.95
CA ASP A 197 -1.90 -9.61 2.10
C ASP A 197 -3.06 -8.72 1.70
N CYS A 198 -2.91 -7.43 1.93
CA CYS A 198 -3.79 -6.38 1.43
C CYS A 198 -3.14 -5.76 0.19
N LEU A 199 -3.75 -5.92 -0.97
CA LEU A 199 -3.32 -5.19 -2.17
C LEU A 199 -3.84 -3.76 -2.08
N ILE A 200 -2.92 -2.80 -1.99
CA ILE A 200 -3.23 -1.38 -1.82
C ILE A 200 -2.81 -0.58 -3.05
N LEU A 201 -3.60 0.42 -3.39
CA LEU A 201 -3.34 1.40 -4.44
C LEU A 201 -3.32 2.80 -3.83
N VAL A 202 -2.29 3.58 -4.11
CA VAL A 202 -2.21 5.01 -3.78
C VAL A 202 -2.28 5.80 -5.08
N ASP A 203 -3.32 6.62 -5.25
CA ASP A 203 -3.36 7.66 -6.27
C ASP A 203 -2.66 8.90 -5.71
N ILE A 204 -1.45 9.19 -6.20
CA ILE A 204 -0.65 10.31 -5.73
C ILE A 204 -1.40 11.63 -5.95
N PHE A 205 -2.20 11.75 -7.00
CA PHE A 205 -2.95 12.97 -7.30
C PHE A 205 -4.11 13.21 -6.32
N LYS A 206 -4.61 12.15 -5.68
CA LYS A 206 -5.64 12.22 -4.62
C LYS A 206 -5.03 12.26 -3.21
N THR A 207 -3.71 12.20 -3.11
CA THR A 207 -3.01 12.26 -1.82
C THR A 207 -3.03 13.70 -1.29
N PRO A 208 -3.31 13.93 0.01
CA PRO A 208 -3.27 15.27 0.59
C PRO A 208 -1.91 15.95 0.38
N GLU A 209 -1.91 17.20 -0.06
CA GLU A 209 -0.69 17.98 -0.35
C GLU A 209 0.35 17.91 0.78
N ARG A 210 -0.11 18.08 2.02
CA ARG A 210 0.76 18.00 3.21
C ARG A 210 1.49 16.64 3.29
N SER A 211 0.79 15.57 2.91
CA SER A 211 1.37 14.23 2.91
C SER A 211 2.36 14.04 1.77
N ILE A 212 2.05 14.52 0.57
CA ILE A 212 3.00 14.50 -0.55
C ILE A 212 4.29 15.24 -0.18
N LYS A 213 4.18 16.48 0.28
CA LYS A 213 5.35 17.30 0.67
C LYS A 213 6.18 16.66 1.79
N ARG A 214 5.51 15.98 2.73
CA ARG A 214 6.18 15.31 3.84
C ARG A 214 6.92 14.03 3.43
N TYR A 215 6.32 13.21 2.55
CA TYR A 215 6.81 11.88 2.23
C TYR A 215 7.58 11.81 0.92
N LEU A 216 7.19 12.58 -0.08
CA LEU A 216 7.87 12.58 -1.38
C LEU A 216 8.80 13.78 -1.56
N GLY A 217 8.77 14.76 -0.65
CA GLY A 217 9.55 15.98 -0.70
C GLY A 217 8.84 17.12 -1.44
N LYS A 218 9.29 18.35 -1.19
CA LYS A 218 8.73 19.56 -1.81
C LYS A 218 8.98 19.60 -3.32
N ASP A 219 10.19 19.24 -3.72
CA ASP A 219 10.61 19.24 -5.13
C ASP A 219 9.76 18.25 -5.96
N ALA A 220 9.49 17.05 -5.41
CA ALA A 220 8.62 16.09 -6.05
C ALA A 220 7.18 16.62 -6.18
N TYR A 221 6.67 17.31 -5.17
CA TYR A 221 5.35 17.94 -5.24
C TYR A 221 5.28 18.99 -6.35
N GLU A 222 6.26 19.89 -6.43
CA GLU A 222 6.32 20.92 -7.47
C GLU A 222 6.37 20.32 -8.88
N GLN A 223 7.10 19.22 -9.06
CA GLN A 223 7.16 18.49 -10.32
C GLN A 223 5.85 17.75 -10.66
N LEU A 224 5.07 17.34 -9.67
CA LEU A 224 3.75 16.71 -9.87
C LEU A 224 2.64 17.71 -10.23
N LEU A 225 2.72 18.95 -9.78
CA LEU A 225 1.68 19.97 -9.95
C LEU A 225 1.16 20.10 -11.41
N PRO A 226 2.01 20.21 -12.45
CA PRO A 226 1.54 20.34 -13.82
C PRO A 226 0.71 19.12 -14.29
N TYR A 227 1.11 17.93 -13.86
CA TYR A 227 0.40 16.67 -14.20
C TYR A 227 -0.95 16.59 -13.49
N MET A 228 -1.00 16.98 -12.19
CA MET A 228 -2.24 17.03 -11.42
C MET A 228 -3.24 18.04 -11.97
N GLN A 229 -2.77 19.19 -12.47
CA GLN A 229 -3.61 20.21 -13.06
C GLN A 229 -4.21 19.75 -14.39
N ARG A 230 -3.40 19.17 -15.26
CA ARG A 230 -3.86 18.62 -16.55
C ARG A 230 -4.95 17.56 -16.36
N GLU A 231 -4.75 16.62 -15.45
CA GLU A 231 -5.72 15.55 -15.19
C GLU A 231 -7.05 16.11 -14.70
N LYS A 232 -7.02 17.13 -13.83
CA LYS A 232 -8.24 17.81 -13.36
C LYS A 232 -8.99 18.54 -14.47
N GLU A 233 -8.26 19.08 -15.46
CA GLU A 233 -8.85 19.73 -16.64
C GLU A 233 -9.48 18.68 -17.58
N GLU A 234 -8.80 17.53 -17.78
CA GLU A 234 -9.31 16.41 -18.57
C GLU A 234 -10.56 15.77 -17.92
N GLU A 235 -10.57 15.57 -16.60
CA GLU A 235 -11.75 15.06 -15.85
C GLU A 235 -12.95 16.01 -15.99
N LYS A 236 -12.74 17.33 -15.88
CA LYS A 236 -13.81 18.33 -16.05
C LYS A 236 -14.34 18.45 -17.48
N ALA A 237 -13.50 18.13 -18.48
CA ALA A 237 -13.94 18.16 -19.88
C ALA A 237 -14.72 16.91 -20.29
N ALA A 238 -14.65 15.85 -19.49
CA ALA A 238 -15.34 14.58 -19.70
C ALA A 238 -16.71 14.48 -19.00
N GLU A 239 -17.00 15.41 -18.07
CA GLU A 239 -18.33 15.60 -17.41
C GLU A 239 -19.26 16.47 -18.25
#